data_6f8208a7472098c1aed274b2c5baf1a6
#
_entry.id   6f8208a7472098c1aed274b2c5baf1a6
#
_cell.length_a   1.000
_cell.length_b   1.000
_cell.length_c   1.000
_cell.angle_alpha   90.00
_cell.angle_beta   90.00
_cell.angle_gamma   90.00
#
_symmetry.space_group_name_H-M   'P 1'
#
loop_
_entity.id
_entity.type
_entity.pdbx_description
1 polymer ?
#
loop_
_entity_poly.entity_id
_entity_poly.type
_entity_poly.pdbx_seq_one_letter_code
_entity_poly.pdbx_strand_id
1 'polypeptide(L)'
;MTDQEFIDCFESGSVPESGFHHMDHVRVAFAYLRTYAPLEALLKFSEALKRFATSHGKTHLYNETITCAYFFLICERMARQAAAIDWEEFASRNPDLLTRKSGILTHYYKDATLKSELARRTFILPDKPA
;
A
#
# COMPACT_ATOMS: atom_id res chain seq x y z
N MET A 1 6.66 12.43 -13.05
CA MET A 1 5.20 12.18 -12.96
C MET A 1 4.66 12.78 -11.69
N THR A 2 3.55 13.49 -11.78
CA THR A 2 2.88 14.06 -10.61
C THR A 2 2.11 12.96 -9.87
N ASP A 3 1.70 13.27 -8.62
CA ASP A 3 0.87 12.34 -7.85
C ASP A 3 -0.43 12.01 -8.60
N GLN A 4 -1.07 13.03 -9.19
CA GLN A 4 -2.31 12.82 -9.92
C GLN A 4 -2.11 11.95 -11.15
N GLU A 5 -0.99 12.12 -11.84
CA GLU A 5 -0.67 11.26 -12.99
C GLU A 5 -0.47 9.81 -12.58
N PHE A 6 0.16 9.56 -11.42
CA PHE A 6 0.31 8.20 -10.89
C PHE A 6 -1.04 7.58 -10.57
N ILE A 7 -1.91 8.36 -9.92
CA ILE A 7 -3.25 7.89 -9.58
C ILE A 7 -4.03 7.57 -10.85
N ASP A 8 -4.00 8.46 -11.83
CA ASP A 8 -4.74 8.28 -13.08
C ASP A 8 -4.26 7.04 -13.84
N CYS A 9 -2.96 6.85 -13.93
CA CYS A 9 -2.38 5.66 -14.58
C CYS A 9 -2.83 4.38 -13.88
N PHE A 10 -2.78 4.37 -12.56
CA PHE A 10 -3.16 3.20 -11.78
C PHE A 10 -4.65 2.89 -11.93
N GLU A 11 -5.50 3.92 -11.84
CA GLU A 11 -6.96 3.74 -11.93
C GLU A 11 -7.41 3.36 -13.33
N SER A 12 -6.70 3.81 -14.36
CA SER A 12 -7.07 3.51 -15.76
C SER A 12 -6.64 2.12 -16.20
N GLY A 13 -5.83 1.42 -15.39
CA GLY A 13 -5.32 0.11 -15.75
C GLY A 13 -4.25 0.15 -16.84
N SER A 14 -3.67 1.31 -17.11
CA SER A 14 -2.65 1.44 -18.15
C SER A 14 -1.26 0.98 -17.68
N VAL A 15 -1.10 0.61 -16.41
CA VAL A 15 0.16 0.08 -15.91
C VAL A 15 0.19 -1.43 -16.12
N PRO A 16 1.18 -1.97 -16.86
CA PRO A 16 1.28 -3.43 -17.02
C PRO A 16 1.67 -4.08 -15.69
N GLU A 17 1.10 -5.27 -15.43
CA GLU A 17 1.41 -6.03 -14.20
C GLU A 17 2.90 -6.24 -14.03
N SER A 18 3.61 -6.59 -15.11
CA SER A 18 5.04 -6.89 -15.07
C SER A 18 5.89 -5.68 -14.68
N GLY A 19 5.35 -4.47 -14.80
CA GLY A 19 6.05 -3.24 -14.43
C GLY A 19 5.60 -2.68 -13.10
N PHE A 20 4.74 -3.39 -12.36
CA PHE A 20 4.17 -2.88 -11.12
C PHE A 20 4.66 -3.70 -9.93
N HIS A 21 5.68 -3.18 -9.26
CA HIS A 21 6.35 -3.85 -8.15
C HIS A 21 5.91 -3.27 -6.82
N HIS A 22 6.40 -3.85 -5.72
CA HIS A 22 6.05 -3.40 -4.37
C HIS A 22 6.31 -1.90 -4.17
N MET A 23 7.45 -1.40 -4.65
CA MET A 23 7.76 0.03 -4.55
C MET A 23 6.69 0.89 -5.20
N ASP A 24 6.11 0.43 -6.32
CA ASP A 24 5.08 1.17 -7.02
C ASP A 24 3.77 1.21 -6.24
N HIS A 25 3.46 0.13 -5.50
CA HIS A 25 2.31 0.14 -4.58
C HIS A 25 2.47 1.22 -3.51
N VAL A 26 3.67 1.31 -2.92
CA VAL A 26 3.94 2.32 -1.90
C VAL A 26 3.87 3.72 -2.50
N ARG A 27 4.40 3.89 -3.71
CA ARG A 27 4.37 5.17 -4.41
C ARG A 27 2.94 5.64 -4.68
N VAL A 28 2.08 4.72 -5.12
CA VAL A 28 0.67 5.05 -5.38
C VAL A 28 -0.06 5.39 -4.08
N ALA A 29 0.17 4.60 -3.01
CA ALA A 29 -0.43 4.89 -1.72
C ALA A 29 -0.02 6.27 -1.20
N PHE A 30 1.26 6.62 -1.38
CA PHE A 30 1.76 7.95 -1.03
C PHE A 30 1.00 9.04 -1.80
N ALA A 31 0.79 8.82 -3.10
CA ALA A 31 0.07 9.79 -3.93
C ALA A 31 -1.36 9.99 -3.46
N TYR A 32 -2.06 8.92 -3.12
CA TYR A 32 -3.42 9.03 -2.58
C TYR A 32 -3.45 9.78 -1.27
N LEU A 33 -2.49 9.51 -0.39
CA LEU A 33 -2.42 10.17 0.91
C LEU A 33 -2.06 11.66 0.82
N ARG A 34 -1.37 12.07 -0.23
CA ARG A 34 -1.11 13.49 -0.47
C ARG A 34 -2.30 14.21 -1.07
N THR A 35 -3.22 13.48 -1.67
CA THR A 35 -4.35 14.05 -2.41
C THR A 35 -5.64 14.06 -1.60
N TYR A 36 -5.86 13.04 -0.77
CA TYR A 36 -7.12 12.84 -0.05
C TYR A 36 -6.88 12.68 1.44
N ALA A 37 -7.94 12.89 2.24
CA ALA A 37 -7.89 12.57 3.68
C ALA A 37 -7.64 11.08 3.87
N PRO A 38 -7.01 10.65 5.00
CA PRO A 38 -6.54 9.28 5.16
C PRO A 38 -7.57 8.18 4.89
N LEU A 39 -8.77 8.27 5.44
CA LEU A 39 -9.75 7.21 5.24
C LEU A 39 -10.31 7.21 3.82
N GLU A 40 -10.50 8.39 3.24
CA GLU A 40 -10.91 8.50 1.83
C GLU A 40 -9.82 7.95 0.92
N ALA A 41 -8.56 8.28 1.21
CA ALA A 41 -7.42 7.79 0.44
C ALA A 41 -7.35 6.26 0.49
N LEU A 42 -7.55 5.67 1.68
CA LEU A 42 -7.54 4.22 1.82
C LEU A 42 -8.64 3.57 1.00
N LEU A 43 -9.85 4.12 1.06
CA LEU A 43 -10.97 3.56 0.30
C LEU A 43 -10.67 3.58 -1.19
N LYS A 44 -10.24 4.72 -1.71
CA LYS A 44 -9.94 4.86 -3.14
C LYS A 44 -8.79 3.95 -3.57
N PHE A 45 -7.74 3.90 -2.77
CA PHE A 45 -6.58 3.06 -3.07
C PHE A 45 -6.95 1.58 -3.08
N SER A 46 -7.66 1.12 -2.04
CA SER A 46 -8.03 -0.30 -1.95
C SER A 46 -8.96 -0.73 -3.09
N GLU A 47 -9.91 0.11 -3.46
CA GLU A 47 -10.79 -0.18 -4.58
C GLU A 47 -10.02 -0.26 -5.90
N ALA A 48 -9.11 0.69 -6.12
CA ALA A 48 -8.30 0.69 -7.34
C ALA A 48 -7.36 -0.51 -7.39
N LEU A 49 -6.79 -0.91 -6.24
CA LEU A 49 -5.93 -2.07 -6.17
C LEU A 49 -6.70 -3.37 -6.45
N LYS A 50 -7.92 -3.47 -5.94
CA LYS A 50 -8.80 -4.62 -6.23
C LYS A 50 -9.11 -4.71 -7.72
N ARG A 51 -9.44 -3.58 -8.35
CA ARG A 51 -9.69 -3.54 -9.79
C ARG A 51 -8.44 -3.94 -10.58
N PHE A 52 -7.29 -3.46 -10.16
CA PHE A 52 -6.02 -3.81 -10.79
C PHE A 52 -5.78 -5.33 -10.71
N ALA A 53 -5.94 -5.92 -9.53
CA ALA A 53 -5.78 -7.36 -9.35
C ALA A 53 -6.77 -8.14 -10.22
N THR A 54 -8.03 -7.72 -10.26
CA THR A 54 -9.06 -8.38 -11.05
C THR A 54 -8.75 -8.30 -12.55
N SER A 55 -8.32 -7.15 -13.05
CA SER A 55 -8.03 -6.96 -14.46
C SER A 55 -6.86 -7.82 -14.94
N HIS A 56 -5.98 -8.23 -14.03
CA HIS A 56 -4.85 -9.11 -14.35
C HIS A 56 -5.09 -10.56 -13.94
N GLY A 57 -6.33 -10.92 -13.58
CA GLY A 57 -6.64 -12.28 -13.18
C GLY A 57 -6.03 -12.71 -11.85
N LYS A 58 -5.71 -11.76 -10.99
CA LYS A 58 -4.98 -12.00 -9.74
C LYS A 58 -5.81 -11.66 -8.50
N THR A 59 -7.12 -11.71 -8.60
CA THR A 59 -8.02 -11.38 -7.48
C THR A 59 -7.65 -12.14 -6.21
N HIS A 60 -7.23 -13.39 -6.35
CA HIS A 60 -6.86 -14.26 -5.23
C HIS A 60 -5.59 -13.79 -4.50
N LEU A 61 -4.81 -12.90 -5.10
CA LEU A 61 -3.60 -12.37 -4.47
C LEU A 61 -3.87 -11.12 -3.64
N TYR A 62 -5.04 -10.51 -3.77
CA TYR A 62 -5.38 -9.35 -2.96
C TYR A 62 -5.50 -9.77 -1.48
N ASN A 63 -4.91 -8.99 -0.60
CA ASN A 63 -4.91 -9.26 0.83
C ASN A 63 -5.27 -7.99 1.57
N GLU A 64 -6.43 -8.00 2.19
CA GLU A 64 -6.97 -6.81 2.88
C GLU A 64 -6.07 -6.38 4.04
N THR A 65 -5.59 -7.34 4.83
CA THR A 65 -4.73 -7.03 5.96
C THR A 65 -3.42 -6.38 5.54
N ILE A 66 -2.75 -6.97 4.54
CA ILE A 66 -1.47 -6.42 4.05
C ILE A 66 -1.69 -5.03 3.46
N THR A 67 -2.74 -4.85 2.67
CA THR A 67 -3.07 -3.57 2.05
C THR A 67 -3.28 -2.48 3.10
N CYS A 68 -4.15 -2.74 4.07
CA CYS A 68 -4.48 -1.75 5.10
C CYS A 68 -3.30 -1.48 6.02
N ALA A 69 -2.58 -2.52 6.44
CA ALA A 69 -1.45 -2.35 7.35
C ALA A 69 -0.34 -1.51 6.72
N TYR A 70 0.02 -1.79 5.47
CA TYR A 70 1.01 -0.96 4.77
C TYR A 70 0.53 0.45 4.61
N PHE A 71 -0.75 0.62 4.23
CA PHE A 71 -1.31 1.95 4.04
C PHE A 71 -1.22 2.78 5.32
N PHE A 72 -1.57 2.19 6.46
CA PHE A 72 -1.50 2.89 7.73
C PHE A 72 -0.07 3.17 8.17
N LEU A 73 0.87 2.27 7.88
CA LEU A 73 2.29 2.55 8.14
C LEU A 73 2.78 3.74 7.33
N ILE A 74 2.44 3.79 6.05
CA ILE A 74 2.80 4.91 5.18
C ILE A 74 2.18 6.20 5.71
N CYS A 75 0.90 6.14 6.07
CA CYS A 75 0.16 7.28 6.60
C CYS A 75 0.84 7.84 7.87
N GLU A 76 1.17 6.95 8.81
CA GLU A 76 1.84 7.37 10.04
C GLU A 76 3.21 7.99 9.77
N ARG A 77 4.00 7.36 8.89
CA ARG A 77 5.32 7.88 8.53
C ARG A 77 5.24 9.27 7.91
N MET A 78 4.23 9.48 7.04
CA MET A 78 4.01 10.79 6.44
C MET A 78 3.60 11.82 7.50
N ALA A 79 2.72 11.43 8.42
CA ALA A 79 2.23 12.33 9.46
C ALA A 79 3.32 12.75 10.45
N ARG A 80 4.33 11.91 10.64
CA ARG A 80 5.44 12.22 11.54
C ARG A 80 6.48 13.15 10.91
N GLN A 81 6.37 13.42 9.62
CA GLN A 81 7.26 14.38 8.97
C GLN A 81 6.87 15.80 9.37
N ALA A 82 7.88 16.65 9.70
CA ALA A 82 7.63 18.01 10.14
C ALA A 82 7.15 18.94 9.03
N ALA A 83 7.40 18.58 7.78
CA ALA A 83 7.01 19.35 6.61
C ALA A 83 6.62 18.40 5.49
N ALA A 84 5.81 18.90 4.55
CA ALA A 84 5.47 18.14 3.37
C ALA A 84 6.74 17.83 2.58
N ILE A 85 6.95 16.57 2.25
CA ILE A 85 8.10 16.12 1.46
C ILE A 85 7.59 15.44 0.20
N ASP A 86 8.42 15.43 -0.83
CA ASP A 86 8.07 14.73 -2.07
C ASP A 86 8.35 13.23 -1.93
N TRP A 87 7.98 12.49 -2.97
CA TRP A 87 8.16 11.04 -2.98
C TRP A 87 9.62 10.63 -2.80
N GLU A 88 10.53 11.31 -3.48
CA GLU A 88 11.94 10.93 -3.43
C GLU A 88 12.51 11.08 -2.02
N GLU A 89 12.16 12.16 -1.34
CA GLU A 89 12.57 12.37 0.03
C GLU A 89 11.94 11.32 0.95
N PHE A 90 10.64 11.06 0.78
CA PHE A 90 9.96 10.04 1.57
C PHE A 90 10.61 8.67 1.38
N ALA A 91 10.89 8.30 0.14
CA ALA A 91 11.50 7.00 -0.17
C ALA A 91 12.88 6.88 0.47
N SER A 92 13.68 7.96 0.42
CA SER A 92 15.03 7.93 1.00
C SER A 92 15.01 7.79 2.51
N ARG A 93 13.98 8.31 3.17
CA ARG A 93 13.85 8.25 4.63
C ARG A 93 13.20 6.96 5.14
N ASN A 94 12.56 6.20 4.25
CA ASN A 94 11.79 5.01 4.64
C ASN A 94 12.12 3.80 3.77
N PRO A 95 13.41 3.42 3.67
CA PRO A 95 13.79 2.30 2.80
C PRO A 95 13.18 0.97 3.25
N ASP A 96 12.87 0.82 4.53
CA ASP A 96 12.27 -0.39 5.06
C ASP A 96 10.85 -0.65 4.52
N LEU A 97 10.15 0.38 4.08
CA LEU A 97 8.83 0.22 3.48
C LEU A 97 8.91 -0.26 2.04
N LEU A 98 10.07 -0.13 1.41
CA LEU A 98 10.23 -0.36 -0.03
C LEU A 98 10.85 -1.70 -0.39
N THR A 99 11.33 -2.46 0.61
CA THR A 99 12.17 -3.62 0.33
C THR A 99 11.41 -4.80 -0.26
N ARG A 100 10.24 -5.14 0.28
CA ARG A 100 9.40 -6.20 -0.26
C ARG A 100 8.03 -6.20 0.41
N LYS A 101 7.10 -6.90 -0.25
CA LYS A 101 5.66 -6.83 0.02
C LYS A 101 5.24 -7.03 1.48
N SER A 102 5.86 -7.91 2.23
CA SER A 102 5.47 -8.15 3.61
C SER A 102 6.62 -8.02 4.60
N GLY A 103 7.75 -7.44 4.14
CA GLY A 103 8.96 -7.38 4.95
C GLY A 103 8.77 -6.75 6.32
N ILE A 104 8.32 -5.50 6.36
CA ILE A 104 8.15 -4.78 7.63
C ILE A 104 6.98 -5.33 8.45
N LEU A 105 5.97 -5.90 7.80
CA LEU A 105 4.80 -6.43 8.52
C LEU A 105 5.13 -7.62 9.40
N THR A 106 6.27 -8.29 9.18
CA THR A 106 6.71 -9.39 10.03
C THR A 106 7.00 -8.93 11.45
N HIS A 107 7.19 -7.64 11.68
CA HIS A 107 7.35 -7.09 13.02
C HIS A 107 6.03 -6.97 13.77
N TYR A 108 4.91 -7.01 13.06
CA TYR A 108 3.58 -6.79 13.63
C TYR A 108 2.70 -8.02 13.57
N TYR A 109 2.94 -8.91 12.62
CA TYR A 109 2.09 -10.07 12.37
C TYR A 109 2.90 -11.34 12.29
N LYS A 110 2.30 -12.45 12.74
CA LYS A 110 2.84 -13.78 12.47
C LYS A 110 2.71 -14.08 10.99
N ASP A 111 3.67 -14.80 10.44
CA ASP A 111 3.65 -15.16 9.02
C ASP A 111 2.40 -15.94 8.64
N ALA A 112 2.00 -16.89 9.49
CA ALA A 112 0.80 -17.68 9.25
C ALA A 112 -0.46 -16.79 9.18
N THR A 113 -0.50 -15.73 9.99
CA THR A 113 -1.63 -14.79 9.99
C THR A 113 -1.73 -14.06 8.66
N LEU A 114 -0.59 -13.54 8.18
CA LEU A 114 -0.58 -12.80 6.91
C LEU A 114 -0.98 -13.67 5.73
N LYS A 115 -0.70 -14.96 5.78
CA LYS A 115 -1.02 -15.91 4.72
C LYS A 115 -2.42 -16.52 4.84
N SER A 116 -3.16 -16.20 5.91
CA SER A 116 -4.45 -16.81 6.16
C SER A 116 -5.53 -16.29 5.22
N GLU A 117 -6.55 -17.11 4.99
CA GLU A 117 -7.72 -16.71 4.22
C GLU A 117 -8.46 -15.56 4.93
N LEU A 118 -8.49 -15.57 6.26
CA LEU A 118 -9.13 -14.50 7.02
C LEU A 118 -8.45 -13.16 6.75
N ALA A 119 -7.12 -13.13 6.74
CA ALA A 119 -6.35 -11.91 6.46
C ALA A 119 -6.61 -11.40 5.05
N ARG A 120 -6.82 -12.29 4.09
CA ARG A 120 -7.12 -11.91 2.71
C ARG A 120 -8.46 -11.20 2.61
N ARG A 121 -9.45 -11.64 3.40
CA ARG A 121 -10.83 -11.16 3.31
C ARG A 121 -11.13 -9.95 4.17
N THR A 122 -10.41 -9.79 5.29
CA THR A 122 -10.69 -8.72 6.24
C THR A 122 -9.41 -8.25 6.89
N PHE A 123 -9.46 -7.08 7.52
CA PHE A 123 -8.31 -6.56 8.24
C PHE A 123 -8.21 -7.23 9.61
N ILE A 124 -7.06 -7.84 9.88
CA ILE A 124 -6.73 -8.44 11.17
C ILE A 124 -5.79 -7.48 11.90
N LEU A 125 -6.07 -7.19 13.17
CA LEU A 125 -5.17 -6.39 13.99
C LEU A 125 -3.84 -7.11 14.19
N PRO A 126 -2.75 -6.37 14.42
CA PRO A 126 -1.45 -6.99 14.70
C PRO A 126 -1.54 -8.03 15.80
N ASP A 127 -0.92 -9.18 15.59
CA ASP A 127 -0.99 -10.29 16.54
C ASP A 127 0.36 -10.74 17.07
N LYS A 128 1.42 -9.98 16.80
CA LYS A 128 2.72 -10.19 17.44
C LYS A 128 2.86 -9.29 18.64
N PRO A 129 3.38 -9.80 19.77
CA PRO A 129 3.66 -8.94 20.91
C PRO A 129 4.70 -7.89 20.56
N ALA A 130 4.56 -6.72 21.16
CA ALA A 130 5.50 -5.63 20.95
C ALA A 130 6.89 -5.98 21.52
#